data_3d4fdaa1d955c31e27d9452b2a5ab3d9
#
_entry.id   3d4fdaa1d955c31e27d9452b2a5ab3d9
#
_cell.length_a   1.000
_cell.length_b   1.000
_cell.length_c   1.000
_cell.angle_alpha   90.00
_cell.angle_beta   90.00
_cell.angle_gamma   90.00
#
_symmetry.space_group_name_H-M   'P 1'
#
loop_
_entity.id
_entity.type
_entity.pdbx_description
1 polymer ?
#
loop_
_entity_poly.entity_id
_entity_poly.type
_entity_poly.pdbx_seq_one_letter_code
_entity_poly.pdbx_strand_id
1 'polypeptide(L)'
;YSEMSQFSHLVAATYIDLPTNSWLPSTSKVAPMRSRQVAGGIYSRLPHNMHLNVEGWYKTMSNLIEYKGMNSFFPPLTDWEEDFKTGIGKSYGLEVDFGYETEKTSVSAFYTLSWNWRKFDDIWPDWYLDRNDNRHKITVVANHRFTEKFEMYASWNYHTGNRMTVASQYLPKEEGSSIGEFLYESPNNAKMPDYHRLDVGFNFYRKTKRGNISIWNLSVYNAYCRINPLYATVVREKSAGKPMTFKGSGIGLIPIVPTFSYTFRF
;
A
#
# COMPACT_ATOMS: atom_id res chain seq x y z
N TYR A 1 2.19 19.90 -15.51
CA TYR A 1 3.52 19.73 -14.92
C TYR A 1 3.52 20.14 -13.46
N SER A 2 4.16 19.34 -12.62
CA SER A 2 4.37 19.69 -11.21
C SER A 2 5.79 19.33 -10.77
N GLU A 3 6.33 20.15 -9.85
CA GLU A 3 7.60 19.88 -9.15
C GLU A 3 7.35 19.98 -7.65
N MET A 4 7.86 19.02 -6.90
CA MET A 4 7.65 18.93 -5.46
C MET A 4 8.98 18.63 -4.76
N SER A 5 9.17 19.20 -3.58
CA SER A 5 10.31 18.92 -2.70
C SER A 5 9.79 18.50 -1.31
N GLN A 6 10.40 17.47 -0.75
CA GLN A 6 10.09 16.99 0.59
C GLN A 6 11.35 17.12 1.45
N PHE A 7 11.23 17.89 2.52
CA PHE A 7 12.35 18.24 3.42
C PHE A 7 12.45 17.33 4.65
N SER A 8 11.63 16.30 4.72
CA SER A 8 11.69 15.29 5.77
C SER A 8 11.70 13.89 5.15
N HIS A 9 12.45 13.01 5.77
CA HIS A 9 12.63 11.65 5.32
C HIS A 9 12.04 10.69 6.35
N LEU A 10 11.27 9.69 5.90
CA LEU A 10 10.84 8.60 6.76
C LEU A 10 12.00 7.62 6.90
N VAL A 11 12.58 7.59 8.08
CA VAL A 11 13.62 6.63 8.45
C VAL A 11 12.95 5.35 8.92
N ALA A 12 12.92 4.37 8.04
CA ALA A 12 12.34 3.07 8.30
C ALA A 12 13.35 1.99 7.88
N ALA A 13 13.67 1.10 8.78
CA ALA A 13 14.61 0.01 8.53
C ALA A 13 13.91 -1.34 8.27
N THR A 14 12.59 -1.34 8.13
CA THR A 14 11.78 -2.55 7.91
C THR A 14 10.80 -2.36 6.75
N TYR A 15 10.29 -3.48 6.22
CA TYR A 15 9.22 -3.49 5.22
C TYR A 15 7.83 -3.20 5.81
N ILE A 16 7.70 -3.12 7.13
CA ILE A 16 6.46 -2.85 7.84
C ILE A 16 6.52 -1.43 8.38
N ASP A 17 5.42 -0.69 8.26
CA ASP A 17 5.28 0.59 8.94
C ASP A 17 5.10 0.33 10.44
N LEU A 18 6.14 0.65 11.19
CA LEU A 18 6.18 0.46 12.63
C LEU A 18 6.12 1.81 13.36
N PRO A 19 5.62 1.83 14.60
CA PRO A 19 5.68 3.02 15.45
C PRO A 19 7.12 3.53 15.71
N THR A 20 8.12 2.70 15.45
CA THR A 20 9.55 3.05 15.53
C THR A 20 10.07 3.83 14.34
N ASN A 21 9.31 3.91 13.23
CA ASN A 21 9.66 4.74 12.10
C ASN A 21 9.63 6.21 12.51
N SER A 22 10.67 6.95 12.16
CA SER A 22 10.84 8.34 12.55
C SER A 22 10.96 9.24 11.32
N TRP A 23 10.35 10.41 11.38
CA TRP A 23 10.53 11.46 10.38
C TRP A 23 11.70 12.34 10.79
N LEU A 24 12.75 12.38 9.98
CA LEU A 24 13.93 13.20 10.21
C LEU A 24 14.03 14.28 9.13
N PRO A 25 14.47 15.50 9.46
CA PRO A 25 14.63 16.58 8.50
C PRO A 25 15.82 16.30 7.56
N SER A 26 15.78 16.90 6.37
CA SER A 26 16.94 16.97 5.48
C SER A 26 18.11 17.69 6.15
N THR A 27 19.31 17.28 5.83
CA THR A 27 20.57 17.83 6.38
C THR A 27 21.52 18.23 5.27
N SER A 28 22.72 18.67 5.63
CA SER A 28 23.77 18.95 4.65
C SER A 28 24.27 17.70 3.90
N LYS A 29 24.15 16.51 4.53
CA LYS A 29 24.52 15.21 3.93
C LYS A 29 23.35 14.55 3.20
N VAL A 30 22.12 14.76 3.66
CA VAL A 30 20.90 14.15 3.10
C VAL A 30 20.01 15.23 2.50
N ALA A 31 20.16 15.46 1.20
CA ALA A 31 19.42 16.48 0.48
C ALA A 31 17.91 16.19 0.43
N PRO A 32 17.05 17.22 0.32
CA PRO A 32 15.61 17.04 0.15
C PRO A 32 15.28 16.15 -1.05
N MET A 33 14.32 15.25 -0.87
CA MET A 33 13.77 14.50 -2.00
C MET A 33 13.07 15.45 -2.96
N ARG A 34 13.25 15.22 -4.25
CA ARG A 34 12.59 16.02 -5.31
C ARG A 34 11.86 15.10 -6.27
N SER A 35 10.72 15.55 -6.75
CA SER A 35 9.99 14.87 -7.82
C SER A 35 9.53 15.86 -8.87
N ARG A 36 9.53 15.41 -10.13
CA ARG A 36 8.99 16.12 -11.29
C ARG A 36 8.00 15.21 -11.98
N GLN A 37 6.83 15.73 -12.26
CA GLN A 37 5.74 14.96 -12.87
C GLN A 37 5.12 15.71 -14.04
N VAL A 38 4.84 14.96 -15.08
CA VAL A 38 3.96 15.37 -16.18
C VAL A 38 2.76 14.45 -16.17
N ALA A 39 1.56 15.02 -16.23
CA ALA A 39 0.32 14.28 -16.33
C ALA A 39 -0.60 14.93 -17.38
N GLY A 40 -1.45 14.12 -18.01
CA GLY A 40 -2.44 14.58 -18.97
C GLY A 40 -3.58 13.60 -19.05
N GLY A 41 -4.80 14.11 -19.23
CA GLY A 41 -5.99 13.27 -19.19
C GLY A 41 -7.17 13.82 -19.96
N ILE A 42 -8.19 12.98 -20.05
CA ILE A 42 -9.50 13.29 -20.63
C ILE A 42 -10.53 13.16 -19.52
N TYR A 43 -11.32 14.21 -19.32
CA TYR A 43 -12.37 14.29 -18.31
C TYR A 43 -13.71 14.45 -19.03
N SER A 44 -14.58 13.44 -18.89
CA SER A 44 -15.82 13.37 -19.64
C SER A 44 -17.03 13.24 -18.74
N ARG A 45 -18.04 14.06 -19.01
CA ARG A 45 -19.39 13.86 -18.47
C ARG A 45 -20.18 13.04 -19.47
N LEU A 46 -20.73 11.94 -19.00
CA LEU A 46 -21.52 11.00 -19.78
C LEU A 46 -23.02 11.19 -19.48
N PRO A 47 -23.93 10.71 -20.36
CA PRO A 47 -25.34 10.68 -20.03
C PRO A 47 -25.67 9.96 -18.73
N HIS A 48 -26.86 10.18 -18.17
CA HIS A 48 -27.37 9.52 -16.96
C HIS A 48 -26.55 9.80 -15.70
N ASN A 49 -26.04 11.03 -15.53
CA ASN A 49 -25.26 11.46 -14.39
C ASN A 49 -24.00 10.62 -14.14
N MET A 50 -23.35 10.21 -15.21
CA MET A 50 -22.07 9.51 -15.14
C MET A 50 -20.90 10.44 -15.49
N HIS A 51 -19.73 10.11 -14.98
CA HIS A 51 -18.47 10.67 -15.46
C HIS A 51 -17.43 9.57 -15.68
N LEU A 52 -16.52 9.81 -16.58
CA LEU A 52 -15.36 8.97 -16.83
C LEU A 52 -14.15 9.86 -17.07
N ASN A 53 -13.16 9.71 -16.23
CA ASN A 53 -11.90 10.43 -16.31
C ASN A 53 -10.78 9.42 -16.52
N VAL A 54 -9.87 9.73 -17.43
CA VAL A 54 -8.70 8.89 -17.72
C VAL A 54 -7.49 9.80 -17.76
N GLU A 55 -6.51 9.53 -16.91
CA GLU A 55 -5.27 10.30 -16.81
C GLU A 55 -4.05 9.40 -16.91
N GLY A 56 -3.06 9.79 -17.71
CA GLY A 56 -1.74 9.19 -17.75
C GLY A 56 -0.70 10.10 -17.14
N TRP A 57 0.29 9.56 -16.47
CA TRP A 57 1.33 10.32 -15.81
C TRP A 57 2.70 9.65 -15.88
N TYR A 58 3.74 10.50 -15.82
CA TYR A 58 5.13 10.08 -15.68
C TYR A 58 5.83 10.98 -14.66
N LYS A 59 6.51 10.35 -13.69
CA LYS A 59 7.20 11.01 -12.59
C LYS A 59 8.62 10.50 -12.47
N THR A 60 9.57 11.43 -12.28
CA THR A 60 10.94 11.16 -11.88
C THR A 60 11.18 11.65 -10.46
N MET A 61 12.04 10.95 -9.74
CA MET A 61 12.38 11.26 -8.36
C MET A 61 13.89 11.24 -8.18
N SER A 62 14.42 12.15 -7.38
CA SER A 62 15.82 12.23 -7.01
C SER A 62 15.98 12.40 -5.50
N ASN A 63 17.15 12.06 -5.00
CA ASN A 63 17.47 12.07 -3.58
C ASN A 63 16.54 11.17 -2.75
N LEU A 64 16.10 10.05 -3.33
CA LEU A 64 15.45 8.99 -2.55
C LEU A 64 16.47 8.43 -1.56
N ILE A 65 16.01 8.03 -0.39
CA ILE A 65 16.88 7.37 0.58
C ILE A 65 16.45 5.91 0.78
N GLU A 66 17.43 5.05 1.00
CA GLU A 66 17.23 3.63 1.34
C GLU A 66 18.25 3.20 2.37
N TYR A 67 17.85 2.38 3.33
CA TYR A 67 18.72 1.85 4.36
C TYR A 67 19.64 0.77 3.79
N LYS A 68 20.94 0.92 3.97
CA LYS A 68 21.93 -0.05 3.48
C LYS A 68 21.99 -1.31 4.34
N GLY A 69 21.61 -1.20 5.61
CA GLY A 69 21.69 -2.30 6.57
C GLY A 69 20.62 -3.37 6.36
N MET A 70 20.75 -4.46 7.10
CA MET A 70 19.71 -5.47 7.19
C MET A 70 18.52 -4.94 7.97
N ASN A 71 17.33 -5.48 7.70
CA ASN A 71 16.10 -5.12 8.38
C ASN A 71 16.27 -5.09 9.91
N SER A 72 16.11 -3.93 10.50
CA SER A 72 16.10 -3.71 11.94
C SER A 72 14.74 -3.16 12.37
N PHE A 73 14.24 -3.63 13.51
CA PHE A 73 13.02 -3.06 14.10
C PHE A 73 13.26 -1.67 14.70
N PHE A 74 14.52 -1.33 14.95
CA PHE A 74 14.93 -0.06 15.53
C PHE A 74 16.01 0.56 14.63
N PRO A 75 15.64 1.49 13.74
CA PRO A 75 16.62 2.20 12.93
C PRO A 75 17.56 2.99 13.87
N PRO A 76 18.86 3.04 13.56
CA PRO A 76 19.78 3.86 14.32
C PRO A 76 19.39 5.34 14.17
N LEU A 77 19.27 6.04 15.30
CA LEU A 77 18.97 7.48 15.32
C LEU A 77 20.24 8.33 15.44
N THR A 78 21.35 7.74 15.87
CA THR A 78 22.68 8.36 15.85
C THR A 78 23.37 8.02 14.54
N ASP A 79 23.94 9.02 13.89
CA ASP A 79 24.67 8.88 12.60
C ASP A 79 23.85 8.24 11.47
N TRP A 80 22.52 8.35 11.54
CA TRP A 80 21.59 7.76 10.57
C TRP A 80 21.92 8.12 9.12
N GLU A 81 22.52 9.29 8.88
CA GLU A 81 22.92 9.80 7.57
C GLU A 81 23.91 8.87 6.86
N GLU A 82 24.73 8.12 7.59
CA GLU A 82 25.75 7.24 7.04
C GLU A 82 25.19 5.87 6.64
N ASP A 83 24.10 5.45 7.32
CA ASP A 83 23.44 4.19 7.07
C ASP A 83 22.48 4.23 5.88
N PHE A 84 22.10 5.44 5.44
CA PHE A 84 21.21 5.62 4.31
C PHE A 84 21.98 5.98 3.04
N LYS A 85 21.58 5.37 1.93
CA LYS A 85 22.12 5.64 0.60
C LYS A 85 21.12 6.43 -0.21
N THR A 86 21.65 7.29 -1.07
CA THR A 86 20.84 8.15 -1.94
C THR A 86 20.67 7.50 -3.31
N GLY A 87 19.45 7.57 -3.84
CA GLY A 87 19.11 7.00 -5.14
C GLY A 87 18.12 7.83 -5.92
N ILE A 88 17.72 7.26 -7.04
CA ILE A 88 16.73 7.85 -7.96
C ILE A 88 15.56 6.90 -8.15
N GLY A 89 14.45 7.48 -8.62
CA GLY A 89 13.24 6.71 -8.93
C GLY A 89 12.54 7.24 -10.16
N LYS A 90 11.70 6.39 -10.73
CA LYS A 90 10.73 6.75 -11.76
C LYS A 90 9.44 5.99 -11.54
N SER A 91 8.34 6.64 -11.88
CA SER A 91 7.01 6.06 -11.75
C SER A 91 6.15 6.55 -12.91
N TYR A 92 5.33 5.68 -13.47
CA TYR A 92 4.41 6.03 -14.53
C TYR A 92 3.18 5.14 -14.49
N GLY A 93 2.08 5.60 -15.04
CA GLY A 93 0.85 4.85 -14.99
C GLY A 93 -0.32 5.51 -15.67
N LEU A 94 -1.46 4.85 -15.51
CA LEU A 94 -2.78 5.27 -15.96
C LEU A 94 -3.74 5.21 -14.78
N GLU A 95 -4.57 6.23 -14.65
CA GLU A 95 -5.66 6.27 -13.67
C GLU A 95 -6.99 6.41 -14.41
N VAL A 96 -7.97 5.65 -13.98
CA VAL A 96 -9.34 5.70 -14.46
C VAL A 96 -10.25 5.93 -13.28
N ASP A 97 -11.07 6.96 -13.35
CA ASP A 97 -12.10 7.32 -12.39
C ASP A 97 -13.45 7.30 -13.09
N PHE A 98 -14.35 6.47 -12.58
CA PHE A 98 -15.74 6.38 -13.03
C PHE A 98 -16.67 6.71 -11.87
N GLY A 99 -17.66 7.55 -12.14
CA GLY A 99 -18.72 7.86 -11.19
C GLY A 99 -20.10 7.82 -11.81
N TYR A 100 -21.05 7.40 -11.00
CA TYR A 100 -22.48 7.43 -11.27
C TYR A 100 -23.22 7.96 -10.05
N GLU A 101 -24.04 8.98 -10.21
CA GLU A 101 -24.74 9.60 -9.10
C GLU A 101 -26.19 9.93 -9.44
N THR A 102 -27.10 9.51 -8.57
CA THR A 102 -28.51 9.86 -8.57
C THR A 102 -28.96 10.26 -7.16
N GLU A 103 -30.19 10.67 -6.98
CA GLU A 103 -30.75 10.99 -5.66
C GLU A 103 -30.67 9.81 -4.66
N LYS A 104 -30.68 8.56 -5.15
CA LYS A 104 -30.72 7.36 -4.33
C LYS A 104 -29.45 6.51 -4.39
N THR A 105 -28.68 6.65 -5.47
CA THR A 105 -27.54 5.76 -5.72
C THR A 105 -26.32 6.59 -6.07
N SER A 106 -25.20 6.31 -5.41
CA SER A 106 -23.88 6.75 -5.86
C SER A 106 -22.94 5.55 -5.98
N VAL A 107 -22.18 5.52 -7.06
CA VAL A 107 -21.14 4.52 -7.30
C VAL A 107 -19.90 5.25 -7.79
N SER A 108 -18.77 4.97 -7.18
CA SER A 108 -17.46 5.45 -7.64
C SER A 108 -16.53 4.25 -7.80
N ALA A 109 -15.83 4.18 -8.92
CA ALA A 109 -14.86 3.15 -9.19
C ALA A 109 -13.55 3.78 -9.67
N PHE A 110 -12.46 3.46 -8.99
CA PHE A 110 -11.12 3.96 -9.30
C PHE A 110 -10.24 2.78 -9.67
N TYR A 111 -9.50 2.93 -10.76
CA TYR A 111 -8.51 1.96 -11.19
C TYR A 111 -7.20 2.66 -11.45
N THR A 112 -6.11 2.13 -10.91
CA THR A 112 -4.75 2.58 -11.20
C THR A 112 -3.92 1.41 -11.72
N LEU A 113 -3.28 1.63 -12.85
CA LEU A 113 -2.23 0.80 -13.41
C LEU A 113 -0.92 1.57 -13.30
N SER A 114 0.06 1.07 -12.54
CA SER A 114 1.31 1.80 -12.33
C SER A 114 2.55 0.92 -12.26
N TRP A 115 3.68 1.50 -12.61
CA TRP A 115 5.02 0.95 -12.48
C TRP A 115 5.87 1.88 -11.65
N ASN A 116 6.51 1.35 -10.61
CA ASN A 116 7.36 2.09 -9.70
C ASN A 116 8.75 1.45 -9.67
N TRP A 117 9.77 2.23 -10.00
CA TRP A 117 11.14 1.78 -10.13
C TRP A 117 12.07 2.61 -9.25
N ARG A 118 13.09 1.95 -8.70
CA ARG A 118 14.18 2.57 -7.94
C ARG A 118 15.53 2.12 -8.46
N LYS A 119 16.55 2.94 -8.20
CA LYS A 119 17.95 2.62 -8.43
C LYS A 119 18.80 3.29 -7.37
N PHE A 120 19.67 2.50 -6.72
CA PHE A 120 20.62 2.96 -5.70
C PHE A 120 21.94 2.28 -5.99
N ASP A 121 22.90 3.02 -6.57
CA ASP A 121 24.17 2.45 -7.05
C ASP A 121 24.96 1.75 -5.93
N ASP A 122 24.85 2.23 -4.69
CA ASP A 122 25.51 1.64 -3.51
C ASP A 122 24.80 0.36 -2.96
N ILE A 123 23.58 0.06 -3.42
CA ILE A 123 22.78 -1.10 -2.98
C ILE A 123 22.62 -2.08 -4.13
N TRP A 124 22.14 -1.59 -5.27
CA TRP A 124 21.92 -2.34 -6.49
C TRP A 124 22.05 -1.45 -7.72
N PRO A 125 23.02 -1.71 -8.62
CA PRO A 125 23.35 -0.79 -9.70
C PRO A 125 22.30 -0.72 -10.83
N ASP A 126 21.42 -1.72 -10.92
CA ASP A 126 20.38 -1.76 -11.93
C ASP A 126 19.03 -1.25 -11.38
N TRP A 127 18.10 -0.92 -12.28
CA TRP A 127 16.75 -0.59 -11.93
C TRP A 127 16.01 -1.80 -11.36
N TYR A 128 15.39 -1.64 -10.19
CA TYR A 128 14.53 -2.64 -9.58
C TYR A 128 13.17 -2.04 -9.19
N LEU A 129 12.18 -2.89 -9.00
CA LEU A 129 10.82 -2.46 -8.63
C LEU A 129 10.77 -2.00 -7.18
N ASP A 130 10.02 -0.93 -6.95
CA ASP A 130 9.75 -0.45 -5.59
C ASP A 130 8.97 -1.48 -4.78
N ARG A 131 9.17 -1.51 -3.47
CA ARG A 131 8.39 -2.37 -2.55
C ARG A 131 6.88 -2.14 -2.67
N ASN A 132 6.46 -0.91 -2.99
CA ASN A 132 5.07 -0.51 -3.18
C ASN A 132 4.63 -0.54 -4.66
N ASP A 133 5.31 -1.32 -5.52
CA ASP A 133 4.87 -1.55 -6.89
C ASP A 133 3.60 -2.43 -6.92
N ASN A 134 2.49 -1.83 -6.50
CA ASN A 134 1.17 -2.43 -6.64
C ASN A 134 0.66 -2.17 -8.06
N ARG A 135 0.95 -3.08 -8.98
CA ARG A 135 0.69 -2.92 -10.41
C ARG A 135 -0.76 -2.52 -10.72
N HIS A 136 -1.70 -3.14 -10.05
CA HIS A 136 -3.12 -2.88 -10.19
C HIS A 136 -3.70 -2.49 -8.84
N LYS A 137 -4.44 -1.39 -8.80
CA LYS A 137 -5.25 -0.97 -7.65
C LYS A 137 -6.67 -0.70 -8.13
N ILE A 138 -7.65 -1.22 -7.43
CA ILE A 138 -9.06 -1.02 -7.71
C ILE A 138 -9.74 -0.64 -6.39
N THR A 139 -10.53 0.42 -6.43
CA THR A 139 -11.43 0.77 -5.33
C THR A 139 -12.81 1.01 -5.91
N VAL A 140 -13.81 0.33 -5.38
CA VAL A 140 -15.21 0.53 -5.73
C VAL A 140 -15.97 0.89 -4.46
N VAL A 141 -16.64 2.02 -4.49
CA VAL A 141 -17.51 2.47 -3.40
C VAL A 141 -18.92 2.62 -3.97
N ALA A 142 -19.89 2.02 -3.31
CA ALA A 142 -21.29 2.11 -3.68
C ALA A 142 -22.14 2.45 -2.46
N ASN A 143 -23.12 3.31 -2.68
CA ASN A 143 -24.14 3.67 -1.71
C ASN A 143 -25.50 3.62 -2.40
N HIS A 144 -26.49 3.02 -1.73
CA HIS A 144 -27.87 3.02 -2.21
C HIS A 144 -28.87 3.23 -1.09
N ARG A 145 -29.71 4.24 -1.28
CA ARG A 145 -30.83 4.54 -0.38
C ARG A 145 -32.10 3.85 -0.88
N PHE A 146 -32.42 2.70 -0.29
CA PHE A 146 -33.63 1.93 -0.63
C PHE A 146 -34.91 2.65 -0.25
N THR A 147 -34.89 3.31 0.92
CA THR A 147 -36.01 4.09 1.45
C THR A 147 -35.48 5.33 2.19
N GLU A 148 -36.35 6.24 2.58
CA GLU A 148 -35.97 7.37 3.47
C GLU A 148 -35.39 6.90 4.81
N LYS A 149 -35.65 5.66 5.20
CA LYS A 149 -35.27 5.10 6.49
C LYS A 149 -34.13 4.10 6.42
N PHE A 150 -33.74 3.65 5.22
CA PHE A 150 -32.76 2.59 5.05
C PHE A 150 -31.83 2.85 3.87
N GLU A 151 -30.55 2.79 4.17
CA GLU A 151 -29.45 2.97 3.22
C GLU A 151 -28.40 1.89 3.45
N MET A 152 -27.82 1.38 2.38
CA MET A 152 -26.70 0.46 2.41
C MET A 152 -25.51 1.09 1.68
N TYR A 153 -24.32 0.88 2.21
CA TYR A 153 -23.06 1.22 1.53
C TYR A 153 -22.11 0.04 1.55
N ALA A 154 -21.25 -0.01 0.54
CA ALA A 154 -20.20 -1.00 0.43
C ALA A 154 -18.94 -0.37 -0.16
N SER A 155 -17.79 -0.85 0.27
CA SER A 155 -16.49 -0.49 -0.29
C SER A 155 -15.69 -1.75 -0.54
N TRP A 156 -15.24 -1.94 -1.78
CA TRP A 156 -14.35 -3.03 -2.14
C TRP A 156 -13.01 -2.46 -2.60
N ASN A 157 -11.95 -2.96 -2.01
CA ASN A 157 -10.58 -2.56 -2.29
C ASN A 157 -9.79 -3.78 -2.74
N TYR A 158 -9.04 -3.63 -3.81
CA TYR A 158 -8.11 -4.61 -4.33
C TYR A 158 -6.79 -3.93 -4.71
N HIS A 159 -5.68 -4.56 -4.42
CA HIS A 159 -4.41 -4.26 -5.08
C HIS A 159 -3.55 -5.52 -5.20
N THR A 160 -2.73 -5.55 -6.24
CA THR A 160 -1.68 -6.56 -6.36
C THR A 160 -0.72 -6.43 -5.19
N GLY A 161 -0.21 -7.57 -4.71
CA GLY A 161 0.64 -7.63 -3.54
C GLY A 161 1.87 -6.73 -3.64
N ASN A 162 2.29 -6.19 -2.50
CA ASN A 162 3.55 -5.48 -2.35
C ASN A 162 4.73 -6.39 -2.73
N ARG A 163 5.85 -5.79 -3.03
CA ARG A 163 7.06 -6.55 -3.29
C ARG A 163 7.90 -6.72 -2.05
N MET A 164 8.67 -7.80 -2.04
CA MET A 164 9.60 -8.14 -0.96
C MET A 164 10.87 -8.76 -1.53
N THR A 165 11.95 -8.68 -0.79
CA THR A 165 13.21 -9.33 -1.15
C THR A 165 13.23 -10.73 -0.57
N VAL A 166 13.39 -11.72 -1.42
CA VAL A 166 13.51 -13.15 -1.06
C VAL A 166 14.81 -13.69 -1.61
N ALA A 167 15.52 -14.45 -0.79
CA ALA A 167 16.72 -15.14 -1.25
C ALA A 167 16.36 -16.15 -2.36
N SER A 168 17.06 -16.06 -3.48
CA SER A 168 16.90 -16.96 -4.62
C SER A 168 17.67 -18.26 -4.42
N GLN A 169 18.80 -18.18 -3.71
CA GLN A 169 19.67 -19.33 -3.43
C GLN A 169 20.21 -19.26 -2.00
N TYR A 170 20.55 -20.42 -1.48
CA TYR A 170 21.26 -20.54 -0.22
C TYR A 170 22.53 -21.38 -0.47
N LEU A 171 23.67 -20.77 -0.24
CA LEU A 171 24.93 -21.45 -0.22
C LEU A 171 25.14 -22.07 1.17
N PRO A 172 25.26 -23.42 1.25
CA PRO A 172 25.54 -24.05 2.53
C PRO A 172 26.89 -23.56 3.08
N LYS A 173 27.00 -23.63 4.38
CA LYS A 173 28.20 -23.30 5.10
C LYS A 173 29.42 -24.08 4.56
N GLU A 174 30.51 -23.37 4.25
CA GLU A 174 31.80 -23.98 4.02
C GLU A 174 32.40 -24.47 5.35
N GLU A 175 33.28 -25.47 5.27
CA GLU A 175 34.02 -25.98 6.45
C GLU A 175 34.82 -24.84 7.09
N GLY A 176 34.50 -24.51 8.38
CA GLY A 176 35.13 -23.43 9.13
C GLY A 176 34.30 -22.15 9.25
N SER A 177 33.22 -21.96 8.50
CA SER A 177 32.30 -20.82 8.64
C SER A 177 31.16 -21.11 9.62
N SER A 178 30.66 -20.11 10.33
CA SER A 178 29.53 -20.26 11.25
C SER A 178 28.15 -20.15 10.59
N ILE A 179 28.03 -19.54 9.42
CA ILE A 179 26.76 -19.21 8.77
C ILE A 179 26.88 -19.44 7.24
N GLY A 180 25.85 -19.99 6.60
CA GLY A 180 25.73 -20.04 5.14
C GLY A 180 25.26 -18.71 4.58
N GLU A 181 25.45 -18.50 3.29
CA GLU A 181 25.16 -17.26 2.60
C GLU A 181 23.84 -17.33 1.81
N PHE A 182 23.05 -16.26 1.87
CA PHE A 182 21.85 -16.08 1.03
C PHE A 182 22.19 -15.19 -0.17
N LEU A 183 21.90 -15.69 -1.36
CA LEU A 183 22.04 -14.93 -2.59
C LEU A 183 20.69 -14.37 -3.04
N TYR A 184 20.69 -13.16 -3.57
CA TYR A 184 19.54 -12.42 -4.03
C TYR A 184 19.73 -12.04 -5.50
N GLU A 185 18.72 -12.23 -6.33
CA GLU A 185 18.75 -11.82 -7.74
C GLU A 185 18.60 -10.32 -7.92
N SER A 186 17.77 -9.70 -7.10
CA SER A 186 17.59 -8.24 -7.01
C SER A 186 16.79 -7.89 -5.76
N PRO A 187 16.82 -6.66 -5.30
CA PRO A 187 15.87 -6.17 -4.30
C PRO A 187 14.43 -6.28 -4.83
N ASN A 188 13.48 -6.58 -3.93
CA ASN A 188 12.04 -6.65 -4.23
C ASN A 188 11.69 -7.64 -5.36
N ASN A 189 12.41 -8.74 -5.45
CA ASN A 189 12.30 -9.75 -6.51
C ASN A 189 11.03 -10.60 -6.44
N ALA A 190 10.36 -10.69 -5.30
CA ALA A 190 9.15 -11.47 -5.09
C ALA A 190 7.92 -10.57 -4.82
N LYS A 191 6.74 -11.10 -5.12
CA LYS A 191 5.45 -10.45 -4.89
C LYS A 191 4.73 -11.14 -3.75
N MET A 192 4.19 -10.36 -2.80
CA MET A 192 3.28 -10.84 -1.77
C MET A 192 1.92 -11.24 -2.38
N PRO A 193 1.12 -12.03 -1.68
CA PRO A 193 -0.26 -12.29 -2.09
C PRO A 193 -1.06 -10.99 -2.27
N ASP A 194 -1.96 -11.00 -3.24
CA ASP A 194 -2.79 -9.85 -3.53
C ASP A 194 -3.72 -9.53 -2.35
N TYR A 195 -3.89 -8.24 -2.09
CA TYR A 195 -4.79 -7.72 -1.07
C TYR A 195 -6.18 -7.51 -1.65
N HIS A 196 -7.21 -7.93 -0.94
CA HIS A 196 -8.56 -7.44 -1.21
C HIS A 196 -9.44 -7.51 0.04
N ARG A 197 -10.41 -6.59 0.10
CA ARG A 197 -11.30 -6.45 1.25
C ARG A 197 -12.63 -5.87 0.81
N LEU A 198 -13.70 -6.39 1.39
CA LEU A 198 -15.05 -5.84 1.27
C LEU A 198 -15.50 -5.34 2.64
N ASP A 199 -15.92 -4.10 2.69
CA ASP A 199 -16.56 -3.50 3.85
C ASP A 199 -18.01 -3.19 3.47
N VAL A 200 -18.97 -3.49 4.37
CA VAL A 200 -20.41 -3.28 4.15
C VAL A 200 -21.01 -2.60 5.36
N GLY A 201 -21.92 -1.68 5.13
CA GLY A 201 -22.61 -1.01 6.22
C GLY A 201 -24.04 -0.63 5.87
N PHE A 202 -24.83 -0.49 6.92
CA PHE A 202 -26.26 -0.21 6.87
C PHE A 202 -26.60 0.94 7.79
N ASN A 203 -27.31 1.94 7.28
CA ASN A 203 -27.81 3.07 8.02
C ASN A 203 -29.34 2.96 8.16
N PHE A 204 -29.82 3.06 9.38
CA PHE A 204 -31.24 3.10 9.69
C PHE A 204 -31.57 4.50 10.27
N TYR A 205 -32.41 5.23 9.55
CA TYR A 205 -32.81 6.59 9.88
C TYR A 205 -34.17 6.60 10.56
N ARG A 206 -34.27 7.33 11.67
CA ARG A 206 -35.54 7.57 12.37
C ARG A 206 -35.69 9.05 12.66
N LYS A 207 -36.72 9.64 12.08
CA LYS A 207 -37.11 11.03 12.40
C LYS A 207 -38.01 11.04 13.64
N THR A 208 -37.68 11.84 14.62
CA THR A 208 -38.48 12.06 15.83
C THR A 208 -39.62 13.04 15.57
N LYS A 209 -40.64 13.06 16.46
CA LYS A 209 -41.77 14.02 16.37
C LYS A 209 -41.32 15.47 16.45
N ARG A 210 -40.14 15.75 17.04
CA ARG A 210 -39.55 17.10 17.18
C ARG A 210 -38.66 17.49 15.99
N GLY A 211 -38.59 16.66 14.93
CA GLY A 211 -37.78 16.94 13.77
C GLY A 211 -36.32 16.43 13.84
N ASN A 212 -35.89 15.95 15.01
CA ASN A 212 -34.54 15.39 15.19
C ASN A 212 -34.37 14.08 14.44
N ILE A 213 -33.13 13.75 14.07
CA ILE A 213 -32.81 12.53 13.30
C ILE A 213 -31.93 11.63 14.16
N SER A 214 -32.37 10.37 14.36
CA SER A 214 -31.55 9.31 14.92
C SER A 214 -31.03 8.42 13.77
N ILE A 215 -29.76 8.11 13.77
CA ILE A 215 -29.11 7.25 12.79
C ILE A 215 -28.45 6.10 13.54
N TRP A 216 -28.83 4.88 13.22
CA TRP A 216 -28.23 3.64 13.70
C TRP A 216 -27.41 3.07 12.57
N ASN A 217 -26.11 2.92 12.78
CA ASN A 217 -25.21 2.32 11.80
C ASN A 217 -24.73 0.96 12.30
N LEU A 218 -24.88 -0.04 11.45
CA LEU A 218 -24.28 -1.36 11.59
C LEU A 218 -23.31 -1.53 10.43
N SER A 219 -22.05 -1.83 10.70
CA SER A 219 -21.09 -2.08 9.63
C SER A 219 -20.17 -3.24 9.95
N VAL A 220 -19.63 -3.84 8.89
CA VAL A 220 -18.72 -4.96 8.96
C VAL A 220 -17.52 -4.65 8.10
N TYR A 221 -16.38 -4.48 8.75
CA TYR A 221 -15.08 -4.43 8.10
C TYR A 221 -14.65 -5.84 7.72
N ASN A 222 -14.11 -6.01 6.52
CA ASN A 222 -13.64 -7.29 5.98
C ASN A 222 -14.74 -8.38 6.01
N ALA A 223 -15.86 -8.12 5.36
CA ALA A 223 -17.09 -8.90 5.42
C ALA A 223 -16.91 -10.40 5.06
N TYR A 224 -15.96 -10.76 4.23
CA TYR A 224 -15.64 -12.14 3.90
C TYR A 224 -14.42 -12.70 4.67
N CYS A 225 -13.98 -12.00 5.73
CA CYS A 225 -12.97 -12.48 6.69
C CYS A 225 -11.64 -12.93 6.04
N ARG A 226 -11.17 -12.23 4.98
CA ARG A 226 -9.89 -12.54 4.38
C ARG A 226 -8.76 -12.02 5.25
N ILE A 227 -7.86 -12.88 5.67
CA ILE A 227 -6.62 -12.48 6.34
C ILE A 227 -5.63 -11.99 5.27
N ASN A 228 -5.60 -10.67 5.07
CA ASN A 228 -4.64 -10.05 4.17
C ASN A 228 -3.26 -9.99 4.84
N PRO A 229 -2.18 -10.44 4.18
CA PRO A 229 -0.87 -10.40 4.77
C PRO A 229 -0.36 -8.97 4.90
N LEU A 230 -0.02 -8.59 6.12
CA LEU A 230 0.69 -7.33 6.43
C LEU A 230 2.18 -7.49 6.16
N TYR A 231 2.71 -8.66 6.46
CA TYR A 231 4.11 -9.01 6.32
C TYR A 231 4.22 -10.45 5.84
N ALA A 232 5.16 -10.72 4.95
CA ALA A 232 5.51 -12.06 4.54
C ALA A 232 7.01 -12.30 4.75
N THR A 233 7.34 -13.48 5.19
CA THR A 233 8.72 -13.93 5.38
C THR A 233 8.90 -15.32 4.79
N VAL A 234 10.13 -15.68 4.54
CA VAL A 234 10.48 -17.04 4.13
C VAL A 234 11.04 -17.77 5.34
N VAL A 235 10.33 -18.80 5.75
CA VAL A 235 10.73 -19.65 6.89
C VAL A 235 11.45 -20.88 6.37
N ARG A 236 12.55 -21.20 7.02
CA ARG A 236 13.29 -22.46 6.80
C ARG A 236 12.51 -23.63 7.38
N GLU A 237 12.21 -24.62 6.57
CA GLU A 237 11.64 -25.87 7.05
C GLU A 237 12.69 -26.99 6.88
N LYS A 238 13.21 -27.48 8.01
CA LYS A 238 14.17 -28.58 8.04
C LYS A 238 13.49 -29.80 8.63
N SER A 239 13.24 -30.81 7.82
CA SER A 239 12.77 -32.13 8.26
C SER A 239 13.92 -33.13 8.20
N ALA A 240 14.01 -34.01 9.20
CA ALA A 240 15.06 -35.04 9.24
C ALA A 240 15.02 -35.92 7.97
N GLY A 241 16.15 -36.02 7.28
CA GLY A 241 16.30 -36.83 6.08
C GLY A 241 15.74 -36.23 4.78
N LYS A 242 15.26 -34.97 4.79
CA LYS A 242 14.80 -34.27 3.59
C LYS A 242 15.68 -33.06 3.27
N PRO A 243 15.79 -32.66 2.00
CA PRO A 243 16.42 -31.39 1.62
C PRO A 243 15.77 -30.23 2.35
N MET A 244 16.54 -29.18 2.64
CA MET A 244 16.01 -27.93 3.20
C MET A 244 15.01 -27.33 2.23
N THR A 245 13.83 -27.01 2.71
CA THR A 245 12.79 -26.33 1.96
C THR A 245 12.51 -24.94 2.55
N PHE A 246 12.11 -24.02 1.70
CA PHE A 246 11.73 -22.66 2.09
C PHE A 246 10.23 -22.51 1.90
N LYS A 247 9.53 -22.06 2.95
CA LYS A 247 8.10 -21.83 2.91
C LYS A 247 7.80 -20.36 3.16
N GLY A 248 7.03 -19.76 2.28
CA GLY A 248 6.48 -18.43 2.52
C GLY A 248 5.49 -18.48 3.68
N SER A 249 5.67 -17.62 4.67
CA SER A 249 4.73 -17.43 5.78
C SER A 249 4.27 -15.98 5.80
N GLY A 250 2.98 -15.75 5.83
CA GLY A 250 2.38 -14.42 5.91
C GLY A 250 1.70 -14.19 7.26
N ILE A 251 1.90 -13.02 7.84
CA ILE A 251 1.20 -12.56 9.05
C ILE A 251 0.16 -11.52 8.64
N GLY A 252 -1.11 -11.80 8.92
CA GLY A 252 -2.21 -10.86 8.76
C GLY A 252 -2.92 -10.65 10.10
N LEU A 253 -3.36 -9.43 10.36
CA LEU A 253 -3.80 -9.03 11.71
C LEU A 253 -5.29 -8.85 11.87
N ILE A 254 -6.01 -8.45 10.82
CA ILE A 254 -7.38 -7.96 10.98
C ILE A 254 -8.37 -8.89 10.29
N PRO A 255 -9.08 -9.72 11.07
CA PRO A 255 -10.18 -10.54 10.56
C PRO A 255 -11.43 -9.68 10.32
N ILE A 256 -12.60 -10.31 10.31
CA ILE A 256 -13.89 -9.61 10.30
C ILE A 256 -14.06 -8.78 11.58
N VAL A 257 -14.45 -7.50 11.44
CA VAL A 257 -14.73 -6.62 12.58
C VAL A 257 -16.12 -6.00 12.41
N PRO A 258 -17.12 -6.47 13.15
CA PRO A 258 -18.42 -5.78 13.22
C PRO A 258 -18.29 -4.51 14.06
N THR A 259 -18.96 -3.45 13.62
CA THR A 259 -19.01 -2.16 14.31
C THR A 259 -20.44 -1.65 14.40
N PHE A 260 -20.72 -0.94 15.47
CA PHE A 260 -22.00 -0.31 15.71
C PHE A 260 -21.77 1.16 16.10
N SER A 261 -22.54 2.08 15.53
CA SER A 261 -22.56 3.45 15.98
C SER A 261 -23.98 4.03 15.99
N TYR A 262 -24.16 5.03 16.86
CA TYR A 262 -25.40 5.78 16.97
C TYR A 262 -25.11 7.27 16.88
N THR A 263 -25.81 7.96 15.98
CA THR A 263 -25.71 9.41 15.81
C THR A 263 -27.08 10.03 16.03
N PHE A 264 -27.11 11.06 16.85
CA PHE A 264 -28.31 11.86 17.08
C PHE A 264 -28.04 13.29 16.59
N ARG A 265 -28.93 13.80 15.72
CA ARG A 265 -28.90 15.18 15.20
C ARG A 265 -30.14 15.91 15.70
N PHE A 266 -29.92 16.99 16.40
CA PHE A 266 -30.96 17.90 16.95
C PHE A 266 -30.93 19.24 16.21
#